data_611f717902fbf4aa076f3fe99cb82145
#
_entry.id   611f717902fbf4aa076f3fe99cb82145
#
_cell.length_a   1.000
_cell.length_b   1.000
_cell.length_c   1.000
_cell.angle_alpha   90.00
_cell.angle_beta   90.00
_cell.angle_gamma   90.00
#
_symmetry.space_group_name_H-M   'P 1'
#
loop_
_entity.id
_entity.type
_entity.pdbx_description
1 polymer ?
#
loop_
_entity_poly.entity_id
_entity_poly.type
_entity_poly.pdbx_seq_one_letter_code
_entity_poly.pdbx_strand_id
1 'polypeptide(L)'
;MKRLSFYIITIILVSLFLPVYALAANGNSTKNEFNPINTGVTSLSITPDSRGASMGDLGVATDPDANSQFWNPSKYAFAYSQAGVSLSYTPWLRKLVNDIYLAYLAGYWKLGSSDLQALSASLRYFSLGEIVLTDNQGNAQNSITPYEMAFDVGYSRKLSDKFSMGVVFRYIYSDLGFHYDESSVSDA
;
A
#
# COMPACT_ATOMS: atom_id res chain seq x y z
N MET A 1 25.87 -3.03 -32.86
CA MET A 1 25.56 -2.21 -31.69
C MET A 1 24.30 -2.67 -30.91
N LYS A 2 23.17 -3.01 -31.55
CA LYS A 2 21.94 -3.44 -30.87
C LYS A 2 22.08 -4.74 -30.01
N ARG A 3 22.89 -5.71 -30.43
CA ARG A 3 23.10 -6.96 -29.68
C ARG A 3 23.93 -6.75 -28.41
N LEU A 4 24.92 -5.88 -28.43
CA LEU A 4 25.76 -5.58 -27.26
C LEU A 4 24.95 -4.90 -26.15
N SER A 5 24.07 -3.97 -26.52
CA SER A 5 23.17 -3.28 -25.58
C SER A 5 22.18 -4.26 -24.91
N PHE A 6 21.71 -5.28 -25.64
CA PHE A 6 20.85 -6.30 -25.09
C PHE A 6 21.55 -7.15 -24.01
N TYR A 7 22.79 -7.57 -24.26
CA TYR A 7 23.57 -8.35 -23.27
C TYR A 7 23.91 -7.53 -22.01
N ILE A 8 24.21 -6.24 -22.16
CA ILE A 8 24.48 -5.37 -21.01
C ILE A 8 23.23 -5.22 -20.13
N ILE A 9 22.07 -5.00 -20.73
CA ILE A 9 20.79 -4.92 -19.99
C ILE A 9 20.47 -6.23 -19.28
N THR A 10 20.71 -7.36 -19.92
CA THR A 10 20.45 -8.70 -19.33
C THR A 10 21.39 -8.97 -18.15
N ILE A 11 22.67 -8.59 -18.25
CA ILE A 11 23.66 -8.73 -17.17
C ILE A 11 23.31 -7.84 -15.97
N ILE A 12 22.88 -6.60 -16.21
CA ILE A 12 22.43 -5.70 -15.15
C ILE A 12 21.19 -6.23 -14.46
N LEU A 13 20.22 -6.78 -15.20
CA LEU A 13 19.02 -7.38 -14.65
C LEU A 13 19.33 -8.61 -13.77
N VAL A 14 20.24 -9.45 -14.22
CA VAL A 14 20.68 -10.66 -13.47
C VAL A 14 21.49 -10.25 -12.23
N SER A 15 22.34 -9.23 -12.30
CA SER A 15 23.11 -8.76 -11.16
C SER A 15 22.27 -8.11 -10.06
N LEU A 16 21.08 -7.58 -10.40
CA LEU A 16 20.14 -7.03 -9.43
C LEU A 16 19.45 -8.12 -8.58
N PHE A 17 19.37 -9.36 -9.09
CA PHE A 17 18.74 -10.49 -8.39
C PHE A 17 19.71 -11.33 -7.56
N LEU A 18 21.03 -11.23 -7.78
CA LEU A 18 22.03 -12.03 -7.07
C LEU A 18 22.26 -11.68 -5.59
N PRO A 19 22.13 -10.43 -5.09
CA PRO A 19 22.39 -10.14 -3.69
C PRO A 19 21.30 -10.61 -2.72
N VAL A 20 20.11 -10.94 -3.19
CA VAL A 20 18.99 -11.33 -2.32
C VAL A 20 19.21 -12.72 -1.68
N TYR A 21 19.94 -13.61 -2.32
CA TYR A 21 20.20 -14.95 -1.79
C TYR A 21 21.34 -15.00 -0.75
N ALA A 22 22.22 -14.02 -0.71
CA ALA A 22 23.39 -14.03 0.17
C ALA A 22 23.09 -13.54 1.60
N LEU A 23 21.99 -12.84 1.83
CA LEU A 23 21.60 -12.31 3.17
C LEU A 23 20.71 -13.27 3.98
N ALA A 24 20.22 -14.34 3.37
CA ALA A 24 19.33 -15.31 4.02
C ALA A 24 20.08 -16.48 4.71
N ALA A 25 21.41 -16.58 4.59
CA ALA A 25 22.17 -17.78 4.97
C ALA A 25 22.87 -17.74 6.34
N ASN A 26 22.75 -16.68 7.16
CA ASN A 26 23.39 -16.57 8.46
C ASN A 26 22.40 -16.32 9.60
N GLY A 27 21.44 -17.19 9.77
CA GLY A 27 20.58 -17.22 10.94
C GLY A 27 20.73 -18.55 11.69
N ASN A 28 21.61 -18.62 12.68
CA ASN A 28 21.55 -19.65 13.72
C ASN A 28 20.25 -19.43 14.52
N SER A 29 19.17 -20.01 14.08
CA SER A 29 17.91 -20.01 14.81
C SER A 29 17.58 -21.42 15.28
N THR A 30 17.96 -21.68 16.50
CA THR A 30 17.51 -22.82 17.30
C THR A 30 16.25 -22.45 18.05
N LYS A 31 15.16 -22.20 17.38
CA LYS A 31 13.77 -22.29 17.91
C LYS A 31 12.80 -22.10 16.75
N ASN A 32 11.92 -23.08 16.54
CA ASN A 32 10.77 -23.01 15.64
C ASN A 32 9.72 -22.04 16.23
N GLU A 33 10.05 -20.79 16.43
CA GLU A 33 9.05 -19.76 16.64
C GLU A 33 8.61 -19.26 15.25
N PHE A 34 7.37 -19.56 14.92
CA PHE A 34 6.68 -18.99 13.78
C PHE A 34 6.62 -17.47 14.02
N ASN A 35 7.60 -16.75 13.47
CA ASN A 35 7.70 -15.30 13.62
C ASN A 35 7.00 -14.68 12.40
N PRO A 36 5.70 -14.34 12.49
CA PRO A 36 5.02 -13.70 11.39
C PRO A 36 5.69 -12.35 11.12
N ILE A 37 5.99 -12.08 9.86
CA ILE A 37 6.49 -10.77 9.43
C ILE A 37 5.36 -9.76 9.69
N ASN A 38 5.46 -9.01 10.76
CA ASN A 38 4.56 -7.90 11.01
C ASN A 38 4.97 -6.72 10.13
N THR A 39 4.06 -6.28 9.26
CA THR A 39 4.24 -5.02 8.53
C THR A 39 4.12 -3.85 9.51
N GLY A 40 5.00 -2.85 9.40
CA GLY A 40 4.99 -1.69 10.29
C GLY A 40 3.69 -0.88 10.22
N VAL A 41 2.95 -0.96 9.11
CA VAL A 41 1.68 -0.26 8.88
C VAL A 41 0.62 -1.29 8.51
N THR A 42 -0.06 -1.83 9.53
CA THR A 42 -1.04 -2.92 9.36
C THR A 42 -2.31 -2.48 8.63
N SER A 43 -2.67 -1.20 8.68
CA SER A 43 -3.85 -0.67 7.97
C SER A 43 -3.77 -0.88 6.46
N LEU A 44 -2.56 -0.99 5.90
CA LEU A 44 -2.37 -1.21 4.46
C LEU A 44 -2.89 -2.58 3.98
N SER A 45 -3.11 -3.52 4.88
CA SER A 45 -3.72 -4.82 4.55
C SER A 45 -5.24 -4.77 4.41
N ILE A 46 -5.89 -3.70 4.91
CA ILE A 46 -7.34 -3.55 4.86
C ILE A 46 -7.76 -3.26 3.43
N THR A 47 -8.72 -4.00 2.91
CA THR A 47 -9.30 -3.77 1.57
C THR A 47 -10.00 -2.42 1.51
N PRO A 48 -9.60 -1.52 0.61
CA PRO A 48 -10.14 -0.17 0.58
C PRO A 48 -11.43 -0.05 -0.24
N ASP A 49 -11.72 -1.01 -1.10
CA ASP A 49 -12.88 -0.97 -1.99
C ASP A 49 -13.99 -1.93 -1.53
N SER A 50 -15.23 -1.47 -1.62
CA SER A 50 -16.40 -2.23 -1.18
C SER A 50 -16.64 -3.49 -2.02
N ARG A 51 -16.25 -3.50 -3.30
CA ARG A 51 -16.40 -4.67 -4.17
C ARG A 51 -15.47 -5.79 -3.72
N GLY A 52 -14.16 -5.52 -3.58
CA GLY A 52 -13.18 -6.51 -3.13
C GLY A 52 -13.50 -7.02 -1.72
N ALA A 53 -13.87 -6.13 -0.80
CA ALA A 53 -14.28 -6.49 0.55
C ALA A 53 -15.52 -7.40 0.59
N SER A 54 -16.53 -7.12 -0.22
CA SER A 54 -17.76 -7.93 -0.28
C SER A 54 -17.54 -9.32 -0.88
N MET A 55 -16.48 -9.51 -1.65
CA MET A 55 -16.08 -10.79 -2.22
C MET A 55 -15.11 -11.59 -1.33
N GLY A 56 -14.89 -11.15 -0.10
CA GLY A 56 -13.96 -11.82 0.83
C GLY A 56 -12.49 -11.47 0.53
N ASP A 57 -12.20 -10.19 0.30
CA ASP A 57 -10.87 -9.66 0.01
C ASP A 57 -10.25 -10.24 -1.28
N LEU A 58 -11.04 -10.29 -2.33
CA LEU A 58 -10.64 -10.74 -3.65
C LEU A 58 -10.53 -9.57 -4.64
N GLY A 59 -9.40 -9.49 -5.33
CA GLY A 59 -9.18 -8.41 -6.30
C GLY A 59 -8.00 -8.64 -7.25
N VAL A 60 -7.09 -9.56 -6.93
CA VAL A 60 -5.84 -9.77 -7.68
C VAL A 60 -6.11 -10.23 -9.12
N ALA A 61 -7.04 -11.16 -9.31
CA ALA A 61 -7.33 -11.81 -10.59
C ALA A 61 -8.74 -11.47 -11.13
N THR A 62 -9.43 -10.51 -10.55
CA THR A 62 -10.71 -10.00 -11.08
C THR A 62 -10.50 -9.13 -12.31
N ASP A 63 -11.58 -8.84 -13.05
CA ASP A 63 -11.53 -7.90 -14.16
C ASP A 63 -10.95 -6.54 -13.75
N PRO A 64 -10.24 -5.84 -14.65
CA PRO A 64 -9.70 -4.52 -14.38
C PRO A 64 -10.80 -3.51 -14.02
N ASP A 65 -10.60 -2.82 -12.90
CA ASP A 65 -11.46 -1.72 -12.45
C ASP A 65 -10.62 -0.56 -11.90
N ALA A 66 -11.24 0.54 -11.50
CA ALA A 66 -10.53 1.71 -10.98
C ALA A 66 -9.78 1.42 -9.67
N ASN A 67 -10.15 0.38 -8.90
CA ASN A 67 -9.52 -0.01 -7.64
C ASN A 67 -8.37 -1.01 -7.82
N SER A 68 -8.04 -1.39 -9.05
CA SER A 68 -6.97 -2.35 -9.35
C SER A 68 -5.59 -1.94 -8.84
N GLN A 69 -5.39 -0.65 -8.53
CA GLN A 69 -4.15 -0.13 -7.94
C GLN A 69 -3.76 -0.84 -6.64
N PHE A 70 -4.73 -1.12 -5.79
CA PHE A 70 -4.49 -1.80 -4.51
C PHE A 70 -4.10 -3.27 -4.71
N TRP A 71 -4.76 -3.95 -5.65
CA TRP A 71 -4.65 -5.39 -5.84
C TRP A 71 -3.53 -5.79 -6.80
N ASN A 72 -3.63 -5.30 -8.01
CA ASN A 72 -2.72 -5.64 -9.11
C ASN A 72 -2.78 -4.56 -10.19
N PRO A 73 -1.93 -3.55 -10.14
CA PRO A 73 -1.96 -2.45 -11.09
C PRO A 73 -1.64 -2.84 -12.54
N SER A 74 -0.99 -4.00 -12.77
CA SER A 74 -0.75 -4.48 -14.14
C SER A 74 -2.04 -4.76 -14.92
N LYS A 75 -3.18 -4.96 -14.23
CA LYS A 75 -4.50 -5.14 -14.83
C LYS A 75 -4.96 -3.94 -15.65
N TYR A 76 -4.51 -2.72 -15.32
CA TYR A 76 -4.89 -1.53 -16.09
C TYR A 76 -4.50 -1.58 -17.56
N ALA A 77 -3.46 -2.33 -17.91
CA ALA A 77 -3.09 -2.57 -19.31
C ALA A 77 -4.17 -3.33 -20.10
N PHE A 78 -5.08 -4.02 -19.41
CA PHE A 78 -6.22 -4.74 -19.99
C PHE A 78 -7.56 -4.04 -19.74
N ALA A 79 -7.59 -2.87 -19.13
CA ALA A 79 -8.83 -2.16 -18.86
C ALA A 79 -9.57 -1.79 -20.18
N TYR A 80 -10.88 -1.90 -20.15
CA TYR A 80 -11.71 -1.60 -21.33
C TYR A 80 -11.85 -0.10 -21.57
N SER A 81 -11.85 0.70 -20.49
CA SER A 81 -12.01 2.15 -20.57
C SER A 81 -10.66 2.85 -20.67
N GLN A 82 -10.63 4.01 -21.33
CA GLN A 82 -9.45 4.86 -21.46
C GLN A 82 -8.97 5.42 -20.11
N ALA A 83 -9.90 5.69 -19.21
CA ALA A 83 -9.62 6.17 -17.87
C ALA A 83 -10.70 5.69 -16.91
N GLY A 84 -10.38 5.66 -15.62
CA GLY A 84 -11.32 5.37 -14.56
C GLY A 84 -10.89 6.01 -13.26
N VAL A 85 -11.86 6.43 -12.46
CA VAL A 85 -11.65 6.98 -11.11
C VAL A 85 -12.65 6.33 -10.18
N SER A 86 -12.22 6.04 -8.97
CA SER A 86 -13.05 5.49 -7.89
C SER A 86 -12.76 6.21 -6.59
N LEU A 87 -13.81 6.47 -5.82
CA LEU A 87 -13.74 6.99 -4.48
C LEU A 87 -14.50 6.05 -3.55
N SER A 88 -13.84 5.57 -2.51
CA SER A 88 -14.43 4.74 -1.46
C SER A 88 -14.29 5.41 -0.11
N TYR A 89 -15.34 5.34 0.70
CA TYR A 89 -15.35 5.82 2.07
C TYR A 89 -15.99 4.76 2.95
N THR A 90 -15.24 4.25 3.92
CA THR A 90 -15.66 3.16 4.80
C THR A 90 -15.56 3.63 6.24
N PRO A 91 -16.68 4.01 6.87
CA PRO A 91 -16.69 4.32 8.30
C PRO A 91 -16.61 3.03 9.11
N TRP A 92 -15.77 3.01 10.14
CA TRP A 92 -15.60 1.88 11.03
C TRP A 92 -16.22 2.19 12.40
N LEU A 93 -16.90 1.21 12.99
CA LEU A 93 -17.46 1.28 14.35
C LEU A 93 -18.26 2.58 14.64
N ARG A 94 -18.89 3.17 13.63
CA ARG A 94 -19.56 4.49 13.71
C ARG A 94 -20.54 4.66 14.87
N LYS A 95 -21.06 3.56 15.42
CA LYS A 95 -21.95 3.61 16.58
C LYS A 95 -21.20 3.69 17.91
N LEU A 96 -19.92 3.37 17.95
CA LEU A 96 -19.07 3.43 19.14
C LEU A 96 -18.12 4.62 19.11
N VAL A 97 -17.46 4.83 17.96
CA VAL A 97 -16.47 5.87 17.74
C VAL A 97 -16.73 6.50 16.37
N ASN A 98 -16.97 7.81 16.34
CA ASN A 98 -17.42 8.49 15.13
C ASN A 98 -16.29 8.78 14.15
N ASP A 99 -15.02 8.73 14.59
CA ASP A 99 -13.89 9.33 13.89
C ASP A 99 -12.97 8.30 13.22
N ILE A 100 -13.32 7.00 13.27
CA ILE A 100 -12.56 5.95 12.60
C ILE A 100 -13.14 5.74 11.19
N TYR A 101 -12.34 6.00 10.17
CA TYR A 101 -12.74 5.79 8.78
C TYR A 101 -11.54 5.54 7.87
N LEU A 102 -11.81 4.83 6.79
CA LEU A 102 -10.90 4.63 5.68
C LEU A 102 -11.44 5.37 4.45
N ALA A 103 -10.67 6.30 3.91
CA ALA A 103 -10.93 6.94 2.63
C ALA A 103 -9.91 6.46 1.59
N TYR A 104 -10.38 6.15 0.39
CA TYR A 104 -9.53 5.67 -0.69
C TYR A 104 -9.98 6.27 -2.03
N LEU A 105 -9.05 6.93 -2.70
CA LEU A 105 -9.20 7.46 -4.03
C LEU A 105 -8.22 6.73 -4.95
N ALA A 106 -8.69 6.20 -6.05
CA ALA A 106 -7.84 5.55 -7.04
C ALA A 106 -8.27 5.91 -8.45
N GLY A 107 -7.32 5.91 -9.37
CA GLY A 107 -7.59 6.17 -10.76
C GLY A 107 -6.48 5.72 -11.68
N TYR A 108 -6.84 5.59 -12.95
CA TYR A 108 -5.88 5.24 -14.00
C TYR A 108 -6.21 5.98 -15.29
N TRP A 109 -5.19 6.10 -16.13
CA TRP A 109 -5.28 6.66 -17.47
C TRP A 109 -4.42 5.86 -18.43
N LYS A 110 -5.00 5.37 -19.54
CA LYS A 110 -4.24 4.71 -20.60
C LYS A 110 -3.50 5.73 -21.45
N LEU A 111 -2.24 5.42 -21.77
CA LEU A 111 -1.34 6.29 -22.52
C LEU A 111 -1.30 5.90 -24.00
N GLY A 112 -1.45 6.91 -24.86
CA GLY A 112 -1.32 6.77 -26.30
C GLY A 112 -2.51 6.08 -26.98
N SER A 113 -2.46 6.02 -28.30
CA SER A 113 -3.51 5.43 -29.14
C SER A 113 -3.42 3.90 -29.27
N SER A 114 -2.35 3.29 -28.74
CA SER A 114 -2.15 1.83 -28.81
C SER A 114 -2.70 1.06 -27.60
N ASP A 115 -3.22 1.77 -26.59
CA ASP A 115 -3.82 1.19 -25.37
C ASP A 115 -2.96 0.15 -24.61
N LEU A 116 -1.65 0.15 -24.88
CA LEU A 116 -0.72 -0.84 -24.32
C LEU A 116 -0.15 -0.43 -22.96
N GLN A 117 -0.34 0.81 -22.54
CA GLN A 117 0.28 1.39 -21.36
C GLN A 117 -0.75 2.14 -20.53
N ALA A 118 -0.59 2.11 -19.20
CA ALA A 118 -1.42 2.92 -18.32
C ALA A 118 -0.58 3.49 -17.17
N LEU A 119 -0.89 4.74 -16.82
CA LEU A 119 -0.49 5.36 -15.56
C LEU A 119 -1.63 5.24 -14.58
N SER A 120 -1.29 5.08 -13.32
CA SER A 120 -2.26 4.97 -12.23
C SER A 120 -1.74 5.68 -10.99
N ALA A 121 -2.67 6.13 -10.17
CA ALA A 121 -2.37 6.70 -8.87
C ALA A 121 -3.45 6.35 -7.87
N SER A 122 -3.10 6.30 -6.59
CA SER A 122 -4.07 6.21 -5.51
C SER A 122 -3.62 6.96 -4.28
N LEU A 123 -4.59 7.42 -3.51
CA LEU A 123 -4.42 8.04 -2.22
C LEU A 123 -5.30 7.29 -1.22
N ARG A 124 -4.69 6.88 -0.13
CA ARG A 124 -5.33 6.22 0.99
C ARG A 124 -5.12 7.02 2.25
N TYR A 125 -6.19 7.21 3.02
CA TYR A 125 -6.15 7.86 4.30
C TYR A 125 -6.95 7.04 5.30
N PHE A 126 -6.33 6.67 6.40
CA PHE A 126 -6.94 5.93 7.49
C PHE A 126 -6.84 6.72 8.78
N SER A 127 -7.99 7.15 9.32
CA SER A 127 -8.10 7.76 10.63
C SER A 127 -8.35 6.70 11.67
N LEU A 128 -7.56 6.69 12.74
CA LEU A 128 -7.73 5.77 13.87
C LEU A 128 -8.64 6.35 14.97
N GLY A 129 -9.18 7.56 14.73
CA GLY A 129 -10.03 8.24 15.69
C GLY A 129 -9.26 9.06 16.73
N GLU A 130 -9.98 9.76 17.56
CA GLU A 130 -9.43 10.55 18.66
C GLU A 130 -9.16 9.67 19.88
N ILE A 131 -7.96 9.76 20.43
CA ILE A 131 -7.54 9.09 21.66
C ILE A 131 -7.29 10.15 22.73
N VAL A 132 -8.07 10.13 23.80
CA VAL A 132 -7.89 11.02 24.93
C VAL A 132 -6.89 10.40 25.89
N LEU A 133 -5.78 11.10 26.11
CA LEU A 133 -4.76 10.71 27.08
C LEU A 133 -5.24 11.09 28.48
N THR A 134 -5.07 10.18 29.43
CA THR A 134 -5.41 10.41 30.84
C THR A 134 -4.16 10.28 31.71
N ASP A 135 -4.07 11.08 32.76
CA ASP A 135 -3.02 10.96 33.77
C ASP A 135 -3.27 9.76 34.70
N ASN A 136 -2.33 9.51 35.61
CA ASN A 136 -2.43 8.44 36.64
C ASN A 136 -3.60 8.63 37.61
N GLN A 137 -4.24 9.79 37.61
CA GLN A 137 -5.39 10.14 38.46
C GLN A 137 -6.72 10.05 37.71
N GLY A 138 -6.67 9.71 36.38
CA GLY A 138 -7.85 9.59 35.54
C GLY A 138 -8.36 10.91 34.95
N ASN A 139 -7.62 12.02 35.07
CA ASN A 139 -8.01 13.28 34.46
C ASN A 139 -7.60 13.29 32.98
N ALA A 140 -8.51 13.75 32.12
CA ALA A 140 -8.23 13.94 30.71
C ALA A 140 -7.19 15.05 30.53
N GLN A 141 -6.10 14.76 29.81
CA GLN A 141 -5.07 15.74 29.47
C GLN A 141 -5.21 16.19 28.01
N ASN A 142 -4.43 15.60 27.12
CA ASN A 142 -4.41 15.93 25.71
C ASN A 142 -5.10 14.84 24.91
N SER A 143 -5.66 15.20 23.75
CA SER A 143 -6.13 14.25 22.76
C SER A 143 -5.15 14.18 21.60
N ILE A 144 -4.96 12.97 21.05
CA ILE A 144 -4.21 12.71 19.84
C ILE A 144 -5.13 12.09 18.80
N THR A 145 -4.91 12.41 17.54
CA THR A 145 -5.67 11.87 16.41
C THR A 145 -4.70 11.12 15.47
N PRO A 146 -4.36 9.87 15.79
CA PRO A 146 -3.45 9.11 14.95
C PRO A 146 -4.06 8.83 13.58
N TYR A 147 -3.22 8.88 12.53
CA TYR A 147 -3.64 8.58 11.17
C TYR A 147 -2.51 7.96 10.36
N GLU A 148 -2.90 7.25 9.33
CA GLU A 148 -1.98 6.64 8.38
C GLU A 148 -2.39 7.02 6.96
N MET A 149 -1.41 7.33 6.13
CA MET A 149 -1.63 7.74 4.75
C MET A 149 -0.67 6.98 3.83
N ALA A 150 -1.18 6.59 2.66
CA ALA A 150 -0.35 6.03 1.60
C ALA A 150 -0.69 6.69 0.27
N PHE A 151 0.33 7.03 -0.49
CA PHE A 151 0.23 7.55 -1.85
C PHE A 151 0.97 6.63 -2.81
N ASP A 152 0.27 6.16 -3.82
CA ASP A 152 0.79 5.24 -4.83
C ASP A 152 0.82 5.90 -6.20
N VAL A 153 1.89 5.66 -6.95
CA VAL A 153 1.96 5.95 -8.38
C VAL A 153 2.40 4.68 -9.08
N GLY A 154 1.67 4.28 -10.11
CA GLY A 154 1.90 3.06 -10.86
C GLY A 154 2.04 3.30 -12.36
N TYR A 155 2.85 2.48 -12.98
CA TYR A 155 2.93 2.36 -14.43
C TYR A 155 2.78 0.90 -14.82
N SER A 156 1.93 0.63 -15.79
CA SER A 156 1.68 -0.72 -16.30
C SER A 156 1.79 -0.76 -17.81
N ARG A 157 2.24 -1.91 -18.34
CA ARG A 157 2.40 -2.13 -19.76
C ARG A 157 1.99 -3.53 -20.17
N LYS A 158 1.16 -3.63 -21.19
CA LYS A 158 0.83 -4.86 -21.88
C LYS A 158 2.02 -5.31 -22.74
N LEU A 159 2.51 -6.51 -22.53
CA LEU A 159 3.63 -7.09 -23.27
C LEU A 159 3.14 -8.11 -24.32
N SER A 160 2.03 -8.80 -24.03
CA SER A 160 1.34 -9.69 -24.96
C SER A 160 -0.15 -9.68 -24.65
N ASP A 161 -0.97 -10.37 -25.47
CA ASP A 161 -2.41 -10.44 -25.26
C ASP A 161 -2.83 -11.09 -23.94
N LYS A 162 -1.93 -11.84 -23.31
CA LYS A 162 -2.20 -12.54 -22.05
C LYS A 162 -1.27 -12.12 -20.91
N PHE A 163 -0.33 -11.19 -21.17
CA PHE A 163 0.68 -10.85 -20.18
C PHE A 163 0.93 -9.34 -20.13
N SER A 164 0.90 -8.80 -18.92
CA SER A 164 1.26 -7.43 -18.60
C SER A 164 2.17 -7.37 -17.38
N MET A 165 2.93 -6.30 -17.28
CA MET A 165 3.77 -5.98 -16.12
C MET A 165 3.41 -4.59 -15.61
N GLY A 166 3.55 -4.39 -14.31
CA GLY A 166 3.38 -3.10 -13.67
C GLY A 166 4.41 -2.88 -12.57
N VAL A 167 4.75 -1.62 -12.36
CA VAL A 167 5.62 -1.16 -11.27
C VAL A 167 4.86 -0.09 -10.50
N VAL A 168 4.90 -0.16 -9.18
CA VAL A 168 4.29 0.83 -8.28
C VAL A 168 5.34 1.36 -7.33
N PHE A 169 5.36 2.67 -7.20
CA PHE A 169 6.04 3.34 -6.11
C PHE A 169 5.00 3.74 -5.07
N ARG A 170 5.24 3.37 -3.80
CA ARG A 170 4.38 3.69 -2.67
C ARG A 170 5.13 4.52 -1.65
N TYR A 171 4.59 5.68 -1.32
CA TYR A 171 5.01 6.49 -0.19
C TYR A 171 4.03 6.28 0.97
N ILE A 172 4.55 5.98 2.15
CA ILE A 172 3.76 5.69 3.36
C ILE A 172 4.13 6.70 4.42
N TYR A 173 3.13 7.31 5.03
CA TYR A 173 3.27 8.17 6.20
C TYR A 173 2.36 7.64 7.30
N SER A 174 2.91 7.42 8.48
CA SER A 174 2.19 6.92 9.66
C SER A 174 2.52 7.82 10.82
N ASP A 175 1.49 8.45 11.39
CA ASP A 175 1.58 9.25 12.60
C ASP A 175 0.67 8.62 13.65
N LEU A 176 1.27 7.91 14.57
CA LEU A 176 0.57 7.23 15.67
C LEU A 176 0.52 8.07 16.95
N GLY A 177 0.97 9.33 16.89
CA GLY A 177 0.91 10.28 18.02
C GLY A 177 1.89 9.97 19.16
N PHE A 178 2.85 9.04 18.98
CA PHE A 178 3.87 8.78 19.98
C PHE A 178 5.03 9.77 19.89
N HIS A 179 4.76 11.04 20.13
CA HIS A 179 5.80 11.97 20.49
C HIS A 179 6.01 11.86 22.01
N TYR A 180 6.93 10.99 22.41
CA TYR A 180 7.45 11.02 23.77
C TYR A 180 8.33 12.28 23.89
N ASP A 181 7.81 13.32 24.50
CA ASP A 181 8.64 14.37 25.06
C ASP A 181 9.46 13.78 26.22
N GLU A 182 10.72 13.48 25.96
CA GLU A 182 11.69 12.99 26.95
C GLU A 182 11.96 14.02 28.07
N SER A 183 11.31 15.18 28.04
CA SER A 183 11.49 16.28 29.00
C SER A 183 10.75 16.11 30.33
N SER A 184 9.94 15.06 30.52
CA SER A 184 9.17 14.85 31.74
C SER A 184 9.70 13.75 32.68
N VAL A 185 10.91 13.21 32.43
CA VAL A 185 11.54 12.16 33.27
C VAL A 185 12.70 12.73 34.10
N SER A 186 12.80 14.04 34.30
CA SER A 186 13.70 14.59 35.30
C SER A 186 12.88 15.11 36.48
N ASP A 187 13.06 14.52 37.63
CA ASP A 187 12.61 14.85 38.98
C ASP A 187 11.44 13.99 39.53
N ALA A 188 11.83 12.80 39.97
CA ALA A 188 11.26 12.14 41.14
C ALA A 188 12.33 11.25 41.81
#